data_3f9da3811b9dfb4e6919cd2615e18905
#
_entry.id   3f9da3811b9dfb4e6919cd2615e18905
#
_cell.length_a   1.000
_cell.length_b   1.000
_cell.length_c   1.000
_cell.angle_alpha   90.00
_cell.angle_beta   90.00
_cell.angle_gamma   90.00
#
_symmetry.space_group_name_H-M   'P 1'
#
loop_
_entity.id
_entity.type
_entity.pdbx_description
1 polymer ?
#
loop_
_entity_poly.entity_id
_entity_poly.type
_entity_poly.pdbx_seq_one_letter_code
_entity_poly.pdbx_strand_id
1 'polypeptide(L)'
;MSTTQRALPVFLLWCAFLTNTQATGDSLRYLLPKDTVFLTIEGEEKYFEHHLERKQTLFSLSKFYGLSVEELYYYNPGLKEKSVLVGQGVRIPIPNRAIKRYKDNTFQANKHASVFYVVKKGDTMFRICREYFRMPMEIIMERNKMSSTTLKEGQRIHVGWMSTEGVPESFRQFSGDPNSRRNDAMSRIYQREKVAKKEKEHQGVAYWQKNSKEDSDFYALHRHAPVNSVIAVTNPMSKRTVYVKVIGRIPDTVYGDDVVVVLSPITAKVLNAKDPRFFVRVKYWE
;
A
#
# COMPACT_ATOMS: atom_id res chain seq x y z
N MET A 1 -90.13 -4.89 -41.70
CA MET A 1 -88.86 -5.27 -42.33
C MET A 1 -87.76 -4.64 -41.53
N SER A 2 -87.06 -5.37 -40.75
CA SER A 2 -86.07 -4.95 -39.78
C SER A 2 -84.65 -5.19 -40.35
N THR A 3 -83.95 -4.15 -40.52
CA THR A 3 -82.49 -4.21 -40.96
C THR A 3 -81.57 -4.03 -39.76
N THR A 4 -81.02 -5.14 -39.32
CA THR A 4 -80.04 -5.20 -38.24
C THR A 4 -78.64 -4.80 -38.78
N GLN A 5 -78.12 -3.65 -38.34
CA GLN A 5 -76.75 -3.28 -38.56
C GLN A 5 -75.85 -3.98 -37.53
N ARG A 6 -74.91 -4.77 -37.99
CA ARG A 6 -73.85 -5.38 -37.19
C ARG A 6 -72.63 -4.36 -37.12
N ALA A 7 -72.35 -3.92 -35.92
CA ALA A 7 -71.13 -3.16 -35.63
C ALA A 7 -69.93 -4.10 -35.51
N LEU A 8 -68.86 -3.86 -36.26
CA LEU A 8 -67.54 -4.49 -36.07
C LEU A 8 -66.79 -3.81 -34.93
N PRO A 9 -66.15 -4.56 -34.03
CA PRO A 9 -65.24 -3.97 -33.05
C PRO A 9 -63.91 -3.63 -33.71
N VAL A 10 -63.50 -2.37 -33.62
CA VAL A 10 -62.14 -1.92 -33.95
C VAL A 10 -61.19 -2.32 -32.83
N PHE A 11 -60.33 -3.31 -33.12
CA PHE A 11 -59.25 -3.69 -32.23
C PHE A 11 -58.15 -2.64 -32.38
N LEU A 12 -58.03 -1.73 -31.40
CA LEU A 12 -56.87 -0.84 -31.25
C LEU A 12 -55.69 -1.68 -30.77
N LEU A 13 -54.76 -1.97 -31.69
CA LEU A 13 -53.46 -2.57 -31.41
C LEU A 13 -52.59 -1.52 -30.72
N TRP A 14 -52.47 -1.57 -29.40
CA TRP A 14 -51.57 -0.75 -28.63
C TRP A 14 -50.15 -1.36 -28.74
N CYS A 15 -49.35 -0.90 -29.71
CA CYS A 15 -47.94 -1.21 -29.77
C CYS A 15 -47.24 -0.56 -28.58
N ALA A 16 -47.04 -1.34 -27.53
CA ALA A 16 -46.13 -0.95 -26.45
C ALA A 16 -44.68 -0.93 -27.03
N PHE A 17 -44.19 0.23 -27.36
CA PHE A 17 -42.74 0.45 -27.55
C PHE A 17 -42.05 0.22 -26.21
N LEU A 18 -41.55 -1.01 -26.01
CA LEU A 18 -40.53 -1.28 -24.97
C LEU A 18 -39.27 -0.52 -25.39
N THR A 19 -39.17 0.70 -24.95
CA THR A 19 -37.87 1.39 -24.97
C THR A 19 -36.98 0.65 -24.00
N ASN A 20 -36.09 -0.18 -24.54
CA ASN A 20 -34.92 -0.66 -23.84
C ASN A 20 -34.09 0.57 -23.48
N THR A 21 -34.33 1.19 -22.35
CA THR A 21 -33.38 2.07 -21.69
C THR A 21 -32.24 1.17 -21.23
N GLN A 22 -31.27 0.96 -22.08
CA GLN A 22 -29.94 0.56 -21.62
C GLN A 22 -29.49 1.67 -20.69
N ALA A 23 -29.54 1.41 -19.41
CA ALA A 23 -28.80 2.21 -18.45
C ALA A 23 -27.33 2.08 -18.87
N THR A 24 -26.85 3.07 -19.58
CA THR A 24 -25.41 3.30 -19.74
C THR A 24 -24.92 3.64 -18.34
N GLY A 25 -24.63 2.62 -17.55
CA GLY A 25 -23.95 2.74 -16.30
C GLY A 25 -22.63 3.44 -16.60
N ASP A 26 -22.58 4.70 -16.19
CA ASP A 26 -21.36 5.53 -16.24
C ASP A 26 -20.32 4.78 -15.39
N SER A 27 -19.59 3.86 -16.00
CA SER A 27 -18.63 3.01 -15.29
C SER A 27 -17.53 3.93 -14.78
N LEU A 28 -17.48 4.11 -13.48
CA LEU A 28 -16.46 4.92 -12.82
C LEU A 28 -15.08 4.43 -13.25
N ARG A 29 -14.34 5.31 -13.89
CA ARG A 29 -12.98 5.04 -14.35
C ARG A 29 -11.99 5.60 -13.34
N TYR A 30 -11.10 4.75 -12.86
CA TYR A 30 -10.08 5.10 -11.87
C TYR A 30 -8.70 5.31 -12.48
N LEU A 31 -8.48 4.73 -13.66
CA LEU A 31 -7.25 4.82 -14.41
C LEU A 31 -7.57 4.71 -15.90
N LEU A 32 -7.00 5.60 -16.70
CA LEU A 32 -7.12 5.60 -18.14
C LEU A 32 -5.80 5.21 -18.82
N PRO A 33 -5.80 4.69 -20.04
CA PRO A 33 -4.56 4.37 -20.76
C PRO A 33 -3.63 5.56 -20.98
N LYS A 34 -4.17 6.76 -21.04
CA LYS A 34 -3.41 8.03 -21.17
C LYS A 34 -2.78 8.51 -19.85
N ASP A 35 -3.24 7.95 -18.73
CA ASP A 35 -2.74 8.35 -17.42
C ASP A 35 -1.34 7.79 -17.18
N THR A 36 -0.62 8.44 -16.29
CA THR A 36 0.70 8.02 -15.85
C THR A 36 0.68 7.76 -14.35
N VAL A 37 1.06 6.55 -13.98
CA VAL A 37 1.20 6.15 -12.57
C VAL A 37 2.62 6.46 -12.12
N PHE A 38 2.79 7.41 -11.21
CA PHE A 38 4.06 7.72 -10.59
C PHE A 38 4.19 7.00 -9.25
N LEU A 39 5.15 6.09 -9.16
CA LEU A 39 5.40 5.33 -7.95
C LEU A 39 6.46 6.02 -7.09
N THR A 40 6.20 6.05 -5.79
CA THR A 40 7.18 6.31 -4.75
C THR A 40 7.42 5.05 -3.94
N ILE A 41 8.60 4.92 -3.31
CA ILE A 41 8.94 3.76 -2.48
C ILE A 41 9.27 4.24 -1.08
N GLU A 42 8.67 3.59 -0.09
CA GLU A 42 8.96 3.78 1.33
C GLU A 42 9.04 2.43 2.00
N GLY A 43 10.16 2.13 2.66
CA GLY A 43 10.39 0.86 3.35
C GLY A 43 10.40 -0.34 2.44
N GLU A 44 10.38 -0.43 1.23
CA GLU A 44 10.21 -1.49 0.20
C GLU A 44 8.80 -1.56 -0.40
N GLU A 45 7.83 -0.86 0.15
CA GLU A 45 6.50 -0.78 -0.45
C GLU A 45 6.43 0.34 -1.48
N LYS A 46 5.72 0.07 -2.55
CA LYS A 46 5.49 1.01 -3.65
C LYS A 46 4.13 1.64 -3.48
N TYR A 47 4.08 2.95 -3.62
CA TYR A 47 2.85 3.72 -3.47
C TYR A 47 2.58 4.55 -4.70
N PHE A 48 1.31 4.61 -5.03
CA PHE A 48 0.72 5.54 -5.98
C PHE A 48 -0.23 6.46 -5.24
N GLU A 49 -0.21 7.74 -5.53
CA GLU A 49 -1.18 8.70 -5.01
C GLU A 49 -2.32 8.87 -6.02
N HIS A 50 -3.50 8.37 -5.66
CA HIS A 50 -4.71 8.53 -6.46
C HIS A 50 -5.48 9.74 -5.98
N HIS A 51 -5.79 10.68 -6.88
CA HIS A 51 -6.62 11.84 -6.56
C HIS A 51 -8.07 11.52 -6.87
N LEU A 52 -8.92 11.59 -5.84
CA LEU A 52 -10.33 11.23 -5.96
C LEU A 52 -11.07 12.16 -6.91
N GLU A 53 -11.79 11.58 -7.84
CA GLU A 53 -12.68 12.29 -8.76
C GLU A 53 -14.14 12.27 -8.28
N ARG A 54 -14.98 13.07 -8.94
CA ARG A 54 -16.43 13.09 -8.66
C ARG A 54 -17.01 11.68 -8.78
N LYS A 55 -17.94 11.34 -7.87
CA LYS A 55 -18.61 10.03 -7.75
C LYS A 55 -17.71 8.87 -7.29
N GLN A 56 -16.39 9.02 -7.20
CA GLN A 56 -15.52 8.00 -6.61
C GLN A 56 -15.66 8.01 -5.08
N THR A 57 -15.65 6.82 -4.49
CA THR A 57 -15.71 6.61 -3.04
C THR A 57 -14.52 5.77 -2.59
N LEU A 58 -14.16 5.82 -1.31
CA LEU A 58 -13.09 4.96 -0.77
C LEU A 58 -13.41 3.47 -0.96
N PHE A 59 -14.69 3.09 -0.86
CA PHE A 59 -15.13 1.72 -1.10
C PHE A 59 -14.87 1.29 -2.55
N SER A 60 -15.33 2.07 -3.53
CA SER A 60 -15.15 1.74 -4.94
C SER A 60 -13.68 1.82 -5.37
N LEU A 61 -12.91 2.77 -4.78
CA LEU A 61 -11.47 2.88 -4.99
C LEU A 61 -10.72 1.65 -4.43
N SER A 62 -11.06 1.22 -3.21
CA SER A 62 -10.45 0.04 -2.60
C SER A 62 -10.69 -1.21 -3.44
N LYS A 63 -11.90 -1.40 -3.93
CA LYS A 63 -12.25 -2.52 -4.82
C LYS A 63 -11.45 -2.49 -6.12
N PHE A 64 -11.33 -1.33 -6.75
CA PHE A 64 -10.54 -1.18 -7.97
C PHE A 64 -9.07 -1.55 -7.77
N TYR A 65 -8.49 -1.19 -6.63
CA TYR A 65 -7.11 -1.53 -6.32
C TYR A 65 -6.93 -2.85 -5.56
N GLY A 66 -7.99 -3.67 -5.44
CA GLY A 66 -7.95 -4.98 -4.78
C GLY A 66 -7.61 -4.91 -3.29
N LEU A 67 -8.09 -3.87 -2.61
CA LEU A 67 -7.94 -3.62 -1.18
C LEU A 67 -9.27 -3.75 -0.45
N SER A 68 -9.23 -3.97 0.85
CA SER A 68 -10.35 -3.64 1.72
C SER A 68 -10.33 -2.15 2.09
N VAL A 69 -11.44 -1.63 2.57
CA VAL A 69 -11.50 -0.24 3.05
C VAL A 69 -10.62 -0.05 4.29
N GLU A 70 -10.54 -1.06 5.14
CA GLU A 70 -9.67 -1.09 6.33
C GLU A 70 -8.20 -1.01 5.96
N GLU A 71 -7.78 -1.75 4.92
CA GLU A 71 -6.42 -1.63 4.38
C GLU A 71 -6.15 -0.22 3.84
N LEU A 72 -7.14 0.37 3.17
CA LEU A 72 -7.01 1.73 2.64
C LEU A 72 -6.83 2.75 3.79
N TYR A 73 -7.59 2.60 4.87
CA TYR A 73 -7.41 3.43 6.07
C TYR A 73 -6.07 3.21 6.75
N TYR A 74 -5.57 1.97 6.77
CA TYR A 74 -4.24 1.68 7.31
C TYR A 74 -3.15 2.49 6.61
N TYR A 75 -3.20 2.59 5.29
CA TYR A 75 -2.25 3.39 4.51
C TYR A 75 -2.54 4.89 4.50
N ASN A 76 -3.71 5.29 4.97
CA ASN A 76 -4.21 6.66 4.99
C ASN A 76 -4.95 6.94 6.30
N PRO A 77 -4.27 6.96 7.46
CA PRO A 77 -4.95 7.04 8.76
C PRO A 77 -5.83 8.29 8.91
N GLY A 78 -5.46 9.41 8.28
CA GLY A 78 -6.26 10.63 8.30
C GLY A 78 -7.61 10.56 7.56
N LEU A 79 -7.84 9.53 6.74
CA LEU A 79 -9.12 9.38 6.00
C LEU A 79 -10.23 8.75 6.85
N LYS A 80 -9.90 8.11 7.97
CA LYS A 80 -10.90 7.47 8.84
C LYS A 80 -11.74 8.49 9.61
N GLU A 81 -11.17 9.64 9.90
CA GLU A 81 -11.77 10.67 10.76
C GLU A 81 -12.42 11.82 9.99
N LYS A 82 -12.27 11.89 8.67
CA LYS A 82 -12.70 13.02 7.84
C LYS A 82 -13.53 12.55 6.65
N SER A 83 -14.49 13.37 6.26
CA SER A 83 -15.18 13.21 4.97
C SER A 83 -14.17 13.38 3.84
N VAL A 84 -14.23 12.49 2.87
CA VAL A 84 -13.33 12.49 1.72
C VAL A 84 -13.78 13.52 0.70
N LEU A 85 -12.86 14.34 0.23
CA LEU A 85 -13.13 15.41 -0.71
C LEU A 85 -12.67 15.07 -2.13
N VAL A 86 -13.34 15.63 -3.13
CA VAL A 86 -12.88 15.57 -4.53
C VAL A 86 -11.53 16.26 -4.65
N GLY A 87 -10.59 15.64 -5.35
CA GLY A 87 -9.20 16.10 -5.49
C GLY A 87 -8.29 15.64 -4.35
N GLN A 88 -8.83 15.01 -3.30
CA GLN A 88 -8.01 14.52 -2.21
C GLN A 88 -7.14 13.36 -2.68
N GLY A 89 -5.83 13.43 -2.37
CA GLY A 89 -4.88 12.37 -2.60
C GLY A 89 -5.12 11.19 -1.64
N VAL A 90 -5.17 10.01 -2.20
CA VAL A 90 -5.28 8.74 -1.49
C VAL A 90 -4.09 7.87 -1.84
N ARG A 91 -3.31 7.51 -0.84
CA ARG A 91 -2.11 6.68 -1.00
C ARG A 91 -2.51 5.22 -1.17
N ILE A 92 -2.13 4.65 -2.30
CA ILE A 92 -2.46 3.27 -2.70
C ILE A 92 -1.17 2.44 -2.77
N PRO A 93 -1.04 1.36 -2.00
CA PRO A 93 0.09 0.44 -2.15
C PRO A 93 -0.07 -0.37 -3.44
N ILE A 94 0.99 -0.45 -4.26
CA ILE A 94 0.99 -1.17 -5.53
C ILE A 94 1.90 -2.40 -5.44
N PRO A 95 1.36 -3.62 -5.49
CA PRO A 95 2.16 -4.84 -5.47
C PRO A 95 2.91 -5.03 -6.78
N ASN A 96 4.09 -5.65 -6.73
CA ASN A 96 4.90 -5.91 -7.93
C ASN A 96 4.14 -6.69 -9.02
N ARG A 97 3.19 -7.54 -8.64
CA ARG A 97 2.37 -8.31 -9.59
C ARG A 97 1.43 -7.45 -10.42
N ALA A 98 1.02 -6.28 -9.90
CA ALA A 98 0.18 -5.33 -10.63
C ALA A 98 0.95 -4.58 -11.73
N ILE A 99 2.28 -4.62 -11.69
CA ILE A 99 3.14 -3.97 -12.69
C ILE A 99 3.52 -5.00 -13.76
N LYS A 100 2.88 -4.90 -14.92
CA LYS A 100 3.23 -5.68 -16.10
C LYS A 100 4.59 -5.19 -16.63
N ARG A 101 5.58 -6.06 -16.59
CA ARG A 101 6.99 -5.70 -16.88
C ARG A 101 7.32 -5.74 -18.35
N TYR A 102 6.65 -6.61 -19.11
CA TYR A 102 6.91 -6.86 -20.52
C TYR A 102 5.65 -6.73 -21.35
N LYS A 103 5.79 -6.34 -22.60
CA LYS A 103 4.73 -6.42 -23.60
C LYS A 103 4.76 -7.82 -24.20
N ASP A 104 3.89 -8.68 -23.68
CA ASP A 104 3.64 -10.00 -24.23
C ASP A 104 2.45 -9.98 -25.19
N ASN A 105 2.09 -11.14 -25.75
CA ASN A 105 0.97 -11.27 -26.70
C ASN A 105 -0.41 -10.86 -26.11
N THR A 106 -0.51 -10.73 -24.79
CA THR A 106 -1.73 -10.28 -24.11
C THR A 106 -1.75 -8.79 -23.84
N PHE A 107 -0.66 -8.07 -24.15
CA PHE A 107 -0.55 -6.65 -23.92
C PHE A 107 -1.43 -5.84 -24.87
N GLN A 108 -2.31 -5.03 -24.31
CA GLN A 108 -3.17 -4.10 -25.04
C GLN A 108 -2.90 -2.68 -24.56
N ALA A 109 -2.36 -1.83 -25.43
CA ALA A 109 -2.01 -0.45 -25.04
C ALA A 109 -3.22 0.38 -24.57
N ASN A 110 -4.40 0.10 -25.11
CA ASN A 110 -5.66 0.74 -24.72
C ASN A 110 -6.25 0.25 -23.37
N LYS A 111 -5.59 -0.73 -22.73
CA LYS A 111 -5.98 -1.25 -21.42
C LYS A 111 -4.89 -1.11 -20.36
N HIS A 112 -3.83 -0.39 -20.66
CA HIS A 112 -2.69 -0.26 -19.74
C HIS A 112 -2.22 1.19 -19.66
N ALA A 113 -2.05 1.69 -18.45
CA ALA A 113 -1.40 2.96 -18.14
C ALA A 113 0.09 2.76 -17.88
N SER A 114 0.91 3.72 -18.29
CA SER A 114 2.36 3.67 -18.06
C SER A 114 2.71 3.90 -16.60
N VAL A 115 3.67 3.13 -16.08
CA VAL A 115 4.12 3.20 -14.69
C VAL A 115 5.56 3.69 -14.64
N PHE A 116 5.79 4.77 -13.91
CA PHE A 116 7.10 5.37 -13.71
C PHE A 116 7.46 5.35 -12.23
N TYR A 117 8.72 5.13 -11.97
CA TYR A 117 9.32 5.35 -10.67
C TYR A 117 10.03 6.71 -10.65
N VAL A 118 9.85 7.46 -9.58
CA VAL A 118 10.54 8.73 -9.37
C VAL A 118 11.76 8.48 -8.49
N VAL A 119 12.94 8.68 -9.07
CA VAL A 119 14.24 8.44 -8.41
C VAL A 119 14.40 9.34 -7.19
N LYS A 120 14.77 8.75 -6.06
CA LYS A 120 15.08 9.45 -4.82
C LYS A 120 16.59 9.57 -4.62
N LYS A 121 16.98 10.49 -3.79
CA LYS A 121 18.39 10.66 -3.39
C LYS A 121 18.94 9.36 -2.80
N GLY A 122 20.09 8.92 -3.32
CA GLY A 122 20.73 7.67 -2.90
C GLY A 122 20.26 6.41 -3.61
N ASP A 123 19.33 6.51 -4.56
CA ASP A 123 18.97 5.39 -5.42
C ASP A 123 20.10 5.04 -6.39
N THR A 124 20.18 3.76 -6.71
CA THR A 124 21.05 3.22 -7.77
C THR A 124 20.24 2.41 -8.75
N MET A 125 20.72 2.32 -10.01
CA MET A 125 20.08 1.45 -11.01
C MET A 125 19.99 0.01 -10.53
N PHE A 126 21.01 -0.48 -9.82
CA PHE A 126 21.01 -1.82 -9.24
C PHE A 126 19.83 -2.01 -8.27
N ARG A 127 19.65 -1.08 -7.33
CA ARG A 127 18.55 -1.13 -6.36
C ARG A 127 17.19 -1.07 -7.04
N ILE A 128 17.00 -0.14 -7.98
CA ILE A 128 15.75 0.00 -8.73
C ILE A 128 15.44 -1.30 -9.49
N CYS A 129 16.40 -1.83 -10.22
CA CYS A 129 16.19 -3.00 -11.05
C CYS A 129 16.00 -4.28 -10.23
N ARG A 130 16.89 -4.56 -9.27
CA ARG A 130 16.94 -5.84 -8.55
C ARG A 130 16.02 -5.88 -7.33
N GLU A 131 16.05 -4.83 -6.52
CA GLU A 131 15.31 -4.83 -5.26
C GLU A 131 13.87 -4.36 -5.46
N TYR A 132 13.67 -3.24 -6.15
CA TYR A 132 12.34 -2.65 -6.26
C TYR A 132 11.48 -3.35 -7.30
N PHE A 133 11.96 -3.49 -8.53
CA PHE A 133 11.10 -3.98 -9.62
C PHE A 133 11.40 -5.40 -10.08
N ARG A 134 12.52 -6.00 -9.64
CA ARG A 134 12.96 -7.37 -10.00
C ARG A 134 12.99 -7.57 -11.51
N MET A 135 13.68 -6.66 -12.20
CA MET A 135 13.84 -6.65 -13.66
C MET A 135 15.33 -6.59 -14.03
N PRO A 136 15.73 -7.17 -15.17
CA PRO A 136 17.04 -6.95 -15.75
C PRO A 136 17.29 -5.45 -15.97
N MET A 137 18.51 -5.01 -15.67
CA MET A 137 18.90 -3.60 -15.80
C MET A 137 18.86 -3.16 -17.27
N GLU A 138 19.28 -4.01 -18.15
CA GLU A 138 19.33 -3.79 -19.60
C GLU A 138 17.94 -3.45 -20.16
N ILE A 139 16.91 -4.15 -19.70
CA ILE A 139 15.51 -3.91 -20.11
C ILE A 139 15.02 -2.54 -19.64
N ILE A 140 15.35 -2.15 -18.41
CA ILE A 140 14.97 -0.82 -17.90
C ILE A 140 15.74 0.26 -18.65
N MET A 141 17.04 0.10 -18.88
CA MET A 141 17.87 1.06 -19.60
C MET A 141 17.39 1.23 -21.06
N GLU A 142 17.16 0.13 -21.77
CA GLU A 142 16.65 0.16 -23.15
C GLU A 142 15.29 0.88 -23.24
N ARG A 143 14.34 0.52 -22.38
CA ARG A 143 13.01 1.15 -22.30
C ARG A 143 13.08 2.65 -22.07
N ASN A 144 14.03 3.11 -21.28
CA ASN A 144 14.23 4.51 -20.94
C ASN A 144 15.27 5.22 -21.83
N LYS A 145 15.79 4.54 -22.88
CA LYS A 145 16.82 5.06 -23.79
C LYS A 145 18.06 5.60 -23.03
N MET A 146 18.46 4.87 -21.98
CA MET A 146 19.59 5.25 -21.13
C MET A 146 20.88 4.60 -21.63
N SER A 147 21.93 5.39 -21.83
CA SER A 147 23.29 4.93 -22.17
C SER A 147 24.18 4.76 -20.93
N SER A 148 23.75 5.22 -19.77
CA SER A 148 24.49 5.18 -18.51
C SER A 148 23.58 4.77 -17.35
N THR A 149 24.14 4.16 -16.31
CA THR A 149 23.45 3.82 -15.07
C THR A 149 23.35 5.01 -14.08
N THR A 150 23.91 6.16 -14.46
CA THR A 150 23.85 7.38 -13.64
C THR A 150 22.43 7.90 -13.54
N LEU A 151 21.96 8.15 -12.32
CA LEU A 151 20.62 8.64 -12.04
C LEU A 151 20.67 10.05 -11.46
N LYS A 152 19.63 10.81 -11.74
CA LYS A 152 19.39 12.13 -11.10
C LYS A 152 18.16 12.02 -10.19
N GLU A 153 18.22 12.68 -9.04
CA GLU A 153 17.04 12.81 -8.16
C GLU A 153 15.88 13.45 -8.95
N GLY A 154 14.67 12.91 -8.78
CA GLY A 154 13.49 13.33 -9.53
C GLY A 154 13.38 12.74 -10.94
N GLN A 155 14.42 12.04 -11.44
CA GLN A 155 14.35 11.37 -12.75
C GLN A 155 13.21 10.36 -12.76
N ARG A 156 12.44 10.32 -13.85
CA ARG A 156 11.33 9.38 -14.05
C ARG A 156 11.81 8.18 -14.85
N ILE A 157 11.74 7.00 -14.25
CA ILE A 157 12.14 5.73 -14.87
C ILE A 157 10.90 4.93 -15.20
N HIS A 158 10.66 4.67 -16.47
CA HIS A 158 9.56 3.83 -16.94
C HIS A 158 9.83 2.37 -16.57
N VAL A 159 9.06 1.83 -15.64
CA VAL A 159 9.28 0.50 -15.07
C VAL A 159 8.30 -0.55 -15.57
N GLY A 160 7.20 -0.16 -16.20
CA GLY A 160 6.20 -1.07 -16.74
C GLY A 160 4.86 -0.42 -16.96
N TRP A 161 3.82 -1.23 -16.90
CA TRP A 161 2.43 -0.82 -17.14
C TRP A 161 1.51 -1.41 -16.09
N MET A 162 0.40 -0.75 -15.82
CA MET A 162 -0.65 -1.22 -14.93
C MET A 162 -1.99 -1.28 -15.68
N SER A 163 -2.78 -2.31 -15.41
CA SER A 163 -4.10 -2.46 -16.04
C SER A 163 -5.03 -1.33 -15.64
N THR A 164 -5.78 -0.79 -16.61
CA THR A 164 -6.86 0.17 -16.37
C THR A 164 -8.15 -0.48 -15.87
N GLU A 165 -8.19 -1.81 -15.82
CA GLU A 165 -9.30 -2.60 -15.25
C GLU A 165 -9.15 -2.81 -13.74
N GLY A 166 -8.04 -2.34 -13.15
CA GLY A 166 -7.76 -2.40 -11.72
C GLY A 166 -6.72 -3.44 -11.33
N VAL A 167 -6.55 -3.63 -10.03
CA VAL A 167 -5.62 -4.58 -9.44
C VAL A 167 -6.41 -5.73 -8.83
N PRO A 168 -6.31 -6.95 -9.35
CA PRO A 168 -6.98 -8.10 -8.76
C PRO A 168 -6.58 -8.31 -7.29
N GLU A 169 -7.53 -8.63 -6.43
CA GLU A 169 -7.28 -8.97 -5.02
C GLU A 169 -6.26 -10.12 -4.89
N SER A 170 -6.30 -11.08 -5.81
CA SER A 170 -5.35 -12.19 -5.88
C SER A 170 -3.88 -11.75 -6.01
N PHE A 171 -3.61 -10.55 -6.51
CA PHE A 171 -2.25 -10.00 -6.57
C PHE A 171 -1.72 -9.58 -5.19
N ARG A 172 -2.58 -9.52 -4.19
CA ARG A 172 -2.27 -9.17 -2.80
C ARG A 172 -2.18 -10.38 -1.86
N GLN A 173 -2.44 -11.58 -2.36
CA GLN A 173 -2.59 -12.82 -1.59
C GLN A 173 -1.35 -13.30 -0.81
N PHE A 174 -0.19 -12.65 -0.94
CA PHE A 174 1.01 -13.06 -0.18
C PHE A 174 1.22 -12.33 1.13
N SER A 175 0.34 -11.43 1.45
CA SER A 175 0.50 -10.64 2.62
C SER A 175 -0.81 -10.67 3.37
N GLY A 176 -0.89 -11.32 4.46
CA GLY A 176 -1.96 -11.25 5.43
C GLY A 176 -2.54 -9.83 5.59
N ASP A 177 -2.96 -9.49 6.76
CA ASP A 177 -3.41 -8.14 7.06
C ASP A 177 -2.28 -7.09 6.79
N PRO A 178 -2.61 -5.80 6.69
CA PRO A 178 -1.65 -4.73 6.44
C PRO A 178 -0.48 -4.69 7.43
N ASN A 179 -0.73 -5.05 8.70
CA ASN A 179 0.32 -5.07 9.71
C ASN A 179 1.33 -6.18 9.45
N SER A 180 0.88 -7.35 9.02
CA SER A 180 1.76 -8.45 8.61
C SER A 180 2.63 -8.04 7.43
N ARG A 181 2.06 -7.38 6.40
CA ARG A 181 2.84 -6.86 5.27
C ARG A 181 3.91 -5.86 5.70
N ARG A 182 3.53 -4.96 6.60
CA ARG A 182 4.47 -3.96 7.15
C ARG A 182 5.59 -4.64 7.93
N ASN A 183 5.25 -5.61 8.76
CA ASN A 183 6.21 -6.37 9.54
C ASN A 183 7.20 -7.13 8.64
N ASP A 184 6.72 -7.75 7.57
CA ASP A 184 7.56 -8.46 6.60
C ASP A 184 8.52 -7.50 5.87
N ALA A 185 8.06 -6.31 5.50
CA ALA A 185 8.90 -5.29 4.89
C ALA A 185 10.01 -4.83 5.84
N MET A 186 9.66 -4.55 7.10
CA MET A 186 10.61 -4.15 8.13
C MET A 186 11.59 -5.28 8.49
N SER A 187 11.14 -6.54 8.50
CA SER A 187 12.01 -7.71 8.69
C SER A 187 13.10 -7.79 7.61
N ARG A 188 12.74 -7.55 6.34
CA ARG A 188 13.73 -7.52 5.27
C ARG A 188 14.77 -6.41 5.44
N ILE A 189 14.37 -5.25 5.94
CA ILE A 189 15.30 -4.17 6.26
C ILE A 189 16.25 -4.61 7.38
N TYR A 190 15.72 -5.17 8.47
CA TYR A 190 16.50 -5.70 9.58
C TYR A 190 17.55 -6.71 9.10
N GLN A 191 17.18 -7.64 8.23
CA GLN A 191 18.10 -8.64 7.71
C GLN A 191 19.21 -8.04 6.82
N ARG A 192 18.95 -6.93 6.16
CA ARG A 192 19.97 -6.21 5.37
C ARG A 192 20.97 -5.46 6.25
N GLU A 193 20.53 -4.95 7.38
CA GLU A 193 21.41 -4.25 8.33
C GLU A 193 22.45 -5.16 8.98
N LYS A 194 22.31 -6.48 8.82
CA LYS A 194 23.23 -7.51 9.34
C LYS A 194 24.67 -7.39 8.80
N VAL A 195 24.86 -6.81 7.63
CA VAL A 195 26.17 -6.77 6.94
C VAL A 195 27.18 -5.98 7.76
N ALA A 196 28.28 -6.62 8.13
CA ALA A 196 29.41 -6.08 8.91
C ALA A 196 29.05 -5.55 10.33
N LYS A 197 27.92 -6.02 10.90
CA LYS A 197 27.47 -5.62 12.23
C LYS A 197 27.29 -6.82 13.16
N LYS A 198 27.36 -6.57 14.47
CA LYS A 198 27.13 -7.58 15.50
C LYS A 198 25.70 -7.47 16.05
N GLU A 199 25.00 -8.59 16.16
CA GLU A 199 23.69 -8.62 16.82
C GLU A 199 23.83 -8.44 18.32
N LYS A 200 23.11 -7.50 18.86
CA LYS A 200 22.94 -7.29 20.31
C LYS A 200 21.54 -7.70 20.73
N GLU A 201 21.40 -8.24 21.91
CA GLU A 201 20.12 -8.57 22.53
C GLU A 201 19.99 -7.92 23.90
N HIS A 202 18.86 -7.26 24.12
CA HIS A 202 18.46 -6.74 25.43
C HIS A 202 17.12 -7.33 25.83
N GLN A 203 16.92 -7.54 27.13
CA GLN A 203 15.66 -8.01 27.70
C GLN A 203 15.23 -7.06 28.77
N GLY A 204 13.92 -6.81 28.87
CA GLY A 204 13.36 -5.91 29.87
C GLY A 204 11.91 -5.57 29.57
N VAL A 205 11.47 -4.45 30.10
CA VAL A 205 10.09 -3.99 29.95
C VAL A 205 9.95 -3.15 28.70
N ALA A 206 8.94 -3.46 27.89
CA ALA A 206 8.40 -2.55 26.90
C ALA A 206 7.31 -1.69 27.55
N TYR A 207 7.28 -0.41 27.23
CA TYR A 207 6.20 0.51 27.58
C TYR A 207 5.46 1.00 26.35
N TRP A 208 4.15 1.18 26.43
CA TRP A 208 3.35 1.85 25.42
C TRP A 208 2.15 2.58 26.06
N GLN A 209 1.72 3.66 25.43
CA GLN A 209 0.61 4.46 25.93
C GLN A 209 -0.72 3.95 25.39
N LYS A 210 -1.46 3.20 26.20
CA LYS A 210 -2.67 2.47 25.82
C LYS A 210 -3.79 3.36 25.25
N ASN A 211 -3.91 4.58 25.75
CA ASN A 211 -4.97 5.52 25.37
C ASN A 211 -4.54 6.57 24.33
N SER A 212 -3.35 6.45 23.76
CA SER A 212 -2.93 7.35 22.69
C SER A 212 -3.65 7.03 21.39
N LYS A 213 -3.77 8.03 20.52
CA LYS A 213 -4.29 7.82 19.15
C LYS A 213 -3.50 6.71 18.47
N GLU A 214 -4.22 5.84 17.76
CA GLU A 214 -3.57 4.81 16.96
C GLU A 214 -2.71 5.47 15.89
N ASP A 215 -1.42 5.17 15.94
CA ASP A 215 -0.49 5.47 14.87
C ASP A 215 -0.38 4.25 13.96
N SER A 216 -0.35 4.46 12.67
CA SER A 216 -0.28 3.40 11.69
C SER A 216 1.13 2.85 11.46
N ASP A 217 2.15 3.45 12.08
CA ASP A 217 3.54 3.11 11.85
C ASP A 217 4.17 2.31 13.00
N PHE A 218 5.07 1.40 12.62
CA PHE A 218 5.89 0.62 13.54
C PHE A 218 7.13 1.40 13.92
N TYR A 219 7.09 2.09 15.05
CA TYR A 219 8.24 2.80 15.58
C TYR A 219 8.45 2.55 17.07
N ALA A 220 9.67 2.83 17.50
CA ALA A 220 10.09 2.71 18.89
C ALA A 220 11.11 3.79 19.30
N LEU A 221 11.19 4.05 20.60
CA LEU A 221 12.35 4.63 21.24
C LEU A 221 13.14 3.50 21.90
N HIS A 222 14.47 3.55 21.81
CA HIS A 222 15.34 2.54 22.40
C HIS A 222 16.57 3.21 23.05
N ARG A 223 17.12 2.62 24.15
CA ARG A 223 18.25 3.25 24.86
C ARG A 223 19.55 3.23 24.05
N HIS A 224 19.85 2.13 23.35
CA HIS A 224 21.16 1.89 22.75
C HIS A 224 21.13 1.78 21.22
N ALA A 225 20.10 1.15 20.64
CA ALA A 225 20.04 0.93 19.20
C ALA A 225 20.15 2.25 18.42
N PRO A 226 20.86 2.25 17.28
CA PRO A 226 21.04 3.46 16.47
C PRO A 226 19.71 4.03 15.99
N VAL A 227 19.57 5.35 16.03
CA VAL A 227 18.39 6.04 15.48
C VAL A 227 18.34 5.80 13.96
N ASN A 228 17.15 5.59 13.45
CA ASN A 228 16.84 5.18 12.08
C ASN A 228 17.16 3.70 11.72
N SER A 229 17.74 2.91 12.65
CA SER A 229 17.84 1.46 12.46
C SER A 229 16.51 0.75 12.69
N VAL A 230 16.44 -0.51 12.28
CA VAL A 230 15.32 -1.41 12.57
C VAL A 230 15.71 -2.37 13.68
N ILE A 231 14.83 -2.56 14.66
CA ILE A 231 15.01 -3.52 15.75
C ILE A 231 13.93 -4.58 15.70
N ALA A 232 14.25 -5.81 16.16
CA ALA A 232 13.29 -6.89 16.33
C ALA A 232 12.82 -6.94 17.77
N VAL A 233 11.54 -6.71 18.02
CA VAL A 233 10.93 -6.78 19.34
C VAL A 233 10.09 -8.04 19.42
N THR A 234 10.38 -8.90 20.38
CA THR A 234 9.66 -10.16 20.60
C THR A 234 8.95 -10.13 21.95
N ASN A 235 7.67 -10.42 21.94
CA ASN A 235 6.91 -10.73 23.15
C ASN A 235 6.95 -12.26 23.37
N PRO A 236 7.67 -12.76 24.38
CA PRO A 236 7.81 -14.19 24.62
C PRO A 236 6.49 -14.89 24.95
N MET A 237 5.56 -14.18 25.59
CA MET A 237 4.26 -14.74 25.98
C MET A 237 3.36 -15.05 24.78
N SER A 238 3.31 -14.15 23.82
CA SER A 238 2.54 -14.35 22.58
C SER A 238 3.33 -15.03 21.46
N LYS A 239 4.65 -15.20 21.66
CA LYS A 239 5.61 -15.70 20.65
C LYS A 239 5.60 -14.87 19.35
N ARG A 240 5.19 -13.60 19.42
CA ARG A 240 5.15 -12.70 18.28
C ARG A 240 6.38 -11.81 18.23
N THR A 241 6.91 -11.60 17.04
CA THR A 241 8.01 -10.66 16.77
C THR A 241 7.53 -9.60 15.80
N VAL A 242 7.80 -8.34 16.14
CA VAL A 242 7.51 -7.18 15.28
C VAL A 242 8.81 -6.42 15.07
N TYR A 243 9.07 -6.05 13.81
CA TYR A 243 10.21 -5.24 13.44
C TYR A 243 9.80 -3.78 13.38
N VAL A 244 10.53 -2.93 14.10
CA VAL A 244 10.15 -1.53 14.30
C VAL A 244 11.32 -0.60 14.03
N LYS A 245 11.03 0.60 13.52
CA LYS A 245 12.03 1.63 13.29
C LYS A 245 12.30 2.39 14.57
N VAL A 246 13.57 2.55 14.93
CA VAL A 246 14.00 3.42 16.04
C VAL A 246 13.96 4.86 15.58
N ILE A 247 13.11 5.68 16.19
CA ILE A 247 12.95 7.09 15.87
C ILE A 247 13.65 8.03 16.85
N GLY A 248 14.13 7.51 17.98
CA GLY A 248 14.81 8.30 19.01
C GLY A 248 15.29 7.44 20.18
N ARG A 249 15.93 8.11 21.13
CA ARG A 249 16.35 7.51 22.40
C ARG A 249 15.30 7.69 23.48
N ILE A 250 15.24 6.74 24.42
CA ILE A 250 14.39 6.85 25.60
C ILE A 250 14.98 7.95 26.50
N PRO A 251 14.19 8.96 26.92
CA PRO A 251 14.65 9.95 27.91
C PRO A 251 14.89 9.29 29.28
N ASP A 252 16.04 9.51 29.86
CA ASP A 252 16.46 8.88 31.14
C ASP A 252 15.59 9.30 32.33
N THR A 253 14.96 10.48 32.29
CA THR A 253 14.17 11.04 33.40
C THR A 253 12.68 10.63 33.36
N VAL A 254 12.20 10.02 32.28
CA VAL A 254 10.76 9.76 32.06
C VAL A 254 10.38 8.31 32.37
N TYR A 255 11.27 7.38 32.08
CA TYR A 255 11.02 5.95 32.23
C TYR A 255 12.05 5.30 33.14
N GLY A 256 11.62 4.33 33.94
CA GLY A 256 12.51 3.57 34.80
C GLY A 256 13.58 2.81 34.02
N ASP A 257 14.68 2.44 34.67
CA ASP A 257 15.84 1.78 34.04
C ASP A 257 15.49 0.40 33.48
N ASP A 258 14.42 -0.23 33.95
CA ASP A 258 13.89 -1.49 33.49
C ASP A 258 13.21 -1.39 32.09
N VAL A 259 12.85 -0.18 31.65
CA VAL A 259 12.24 0.05 30.33
C VAL A 259 13.32 0.09 29.27
N VAL A 260 13.38 -0.95 28.44
CA VAL A 260 14.35 -1.08 27.35
C VAL A 260 13.84 -0.51 26.04
N VAL A 261 12.52 -0.46 25.84
CA VAL A 261 11.90 0.03 24.61
C VAL A 261 10.54 0.69 24.90
N VAL A 262 10.27 1.81 24.22
CA VAL A 262 8.94 2.45 24.19
C VAL A 262 8.36 2.26 22.80
N LEU A 263 7.16 1.68 22.73
CA LEU A 263 6.55 1.23 21.47
C LEU A 263 5.37 2.11 21.04
N SER A 264 5.18 2.24 19.73
CA SER A 264 3.93 2.79 19.20
C SER A 264 2.75 1.88 19.56
N PRO A 265 1.52 2.42 19.70
CA PRO A 265 0.34 1.65 20.09
C PRO A 265 0.06 0.49 19.14
N ILE A 266 0.21 0.68 17.84
CA ILE A 266 -0.01 -0.37 16.85
C ILE A 266 1.00 -1.51 17.00
N THR A 267 2.27 -1.21 17.30
CA THR A 267 3.30 -2.22 17.55
C THR A 267 2.94 -3.08 18.75
N ALA A 268 2.52 -2.47 19.86
CA ALA A 268 2.11 -3.19 21.05
C ALA A 268 0.89 -4.09 20.81
N LYS A 269 -0.09 -3.62 20.02
CA LYS A 269 -1.25 -4.43 19.61
C LYS A 269 -0.86 -5.63 18.76
N VAL A 270 0.03 -5.47 17.78
CA VAL A 270 0.51 -6.56 16.94
C VAL A 270 1.31 -7.58 17.75
N LEU A 271 2.08 -7.14 18.75
CA LEU A 271 2.74 -7.99 19.74
C LEU A 271 1.75 -8.68 20.70
N ASN A 272 0.44 -8.39 20.59
CA ASN A 272 -0.61 -8.87 21.48
C ASN A 272 -0.37 -8.47 22.96
N ALA A 273 0.13 -7.25 23.17
CA ALA A 273 0.29 -6.68 24.49
C ALA A 273 -1.07 -6.29 25.07
N LYS A 274 -1.36 -6.75 26.28
CA LYS A 274 -2.61 -6.43 27.01
C LYS A 274 -2.41 -5.25 27.97
N ASP A 275 -1.24 -5.18 28.56
CA ASP A 275 -0.87 -4.20 29.57
C ASP A 275 0.07 -3.13 29.03
N PRO A 276 0.04 -1.90 29.58
CA PRO A 276 0.94 -0.83 29.16
C PRO A 276 2.42 -1.16 29.35
N ARG A 277 2.73 -2.08 30.26
CA ARG A 277 4.08 -2.57 30.55
C ARG A 277 4.08 -4.08 30.41
N PHE A 278 4.97 -4.62 29.59
CA PHE A 278 5.10 -6.06 29.39
C PHE A 278 6.55 -6.44 29.05
N PHE A 279 6.93 -7.66 29.34
CA PHE A 279 8.28 -8.15 29.11
C PHE A 279 8.51 -8.41 27.61
N VAL A 280 9.70 -8.01 27.12
CA VAL A 280 10.14 -8.23 25.73
C VAL A 280 11.61 -8.59 25.64
N ARG A 281 11.96 -9.21 24.49
CA ARG A 281 13.34 -9.34 24.02
C ARG A 281 13.50 -8.43 22.79
N VAL A 282 14.59 -7.67 22.77
CA VAL A 282 14.88 -6.72 21.71
C VAL A 282 16.22 -7.07 21.10
N LYS A 283 16.25 -7.28 19.78
CA LYS A 283 17.48 -7.51 19.02
C LYS A 283 17.71 -6.39 18.02
N TYR A 284 18.96 -5.99 17.85
CA TYR A 284 19.37 -4.94 16.91
C TYR A 284 20.82 -5.14 16.45
N TRP A 285 21.20 -4.45 15.37
CA TRP A 285 22.53 -4.49 14.78
C TRP A 285 23.35 -3.25 15.16
N GLU A 286 24.55 -3.47 15.66
CA GLU A 286 25.51 -2.43 16.02
C GLU A 286 26.91 -2.70 15.43
#